data_6dee9f906e7c8dfc7452c8efc33d4aef
#
_entry.id   6dee9f906e7c8dfc7452c8efc33d4aef
#
_cell.length_a   1.000
_cell.length_b   1.000
_cell.length_c   1.000
_cell.angle_alpha   90.00
_cell.angle_beta   90.00
_cell.angle_gamma   90.00
#
_symmetry.space_group_name_H-M   'P 1'
#
loop_
_entity.id
_entity.type
_entity.pdbx_description
1 polymer ?
#
loop_
_entity_poly.entity_id
_entity_poly.type
_entity_poly.pdbx_seq_one_letter_code
_entity_poly.pdbx_strand_id
1 'polypeptide(L)'
;LGQPVTFADDDNVVGNQAKAAVATMGNGDVVLLQNTRFRKEETKNIDTFSEELASLADAYVDDAFGSCHRAHCSTAGVTNYVKDTAVGYLMEKEIKYLGNAVNNPERPFTAILGGAKVADKLNVISNLLEKVDTLIIGGGMAYTFLKAQGYEIGKSLVDDSKIDYCKEMMAKAQEKGVKLLLPVDAACVADFPDPIDAPVEVKIVPVTAIPADMEGCDIGPESMKLFADAVKASKTVVWNGPMGVGDKMTHISTGGGASLEYLEGKELPGIAVIQNA
;
A
#
# COMPACT_ATOMS: atom_id res chain seq x y z
N LEU A 1 -19.53 -1.76 18.12
CA LEU A 1 -19.11 -1.78 19.53
C LEU A 1 -20.12 -2.50 20.44
N GLY A 2 -21.37 -2.68 19.97
CA GLY A 2 -22.43 -3.30 20.77
C GLY A 2 -22.92 -2.44 21.94
N GLN A 3 -22.62 -1.14 21.91
CA GLN A 3 -23.05 -0.16 22.91
C GLN A 3 -23.40 1.17 22.23
N PRO A 4 -24.17 2.06 22.92
CA PRO A 4 -24.44 3.39 22.42
C PRO A 4 -23.16 4.19 22.19
N VAL A 5 -23.16 5.02 21.15
CA VAL A 5 -22.10 5.97 20.84
C VAL A 5 -22.73 7.35 20.69
N THR A 6 -22.24 8.32 21.42
CA THR A 6 -22.67 9.71 21.29
C THR A 6 -21.92 10.35 20.12
N PHE A 7 -22.64 10.78 19.08
CA PHE A 7 -22.05 11.56 17.99
C PHE A 7 -22.02 13.04 18.37
N ALA A 8 -20.83 13.63 18.42
CA ALA A 8 -20.65 15.07 18.61
C ALA A 8 -20.73 15.75 17.25
N ASP A 9 -21.93 16.18 16.85
CA ASP A 9 -22.21 16.84 15.57
C ASP A 9 -21.78 18.32 15.63
N ASP A 10 -20.48 18.53 15.47
CA ASP A 10 -19.84 19.84 15.58
C ASP A 10 -18.87 20.07 14.42
N ASP A 11 -19.24 20.93 13.49
CA ASP A 11 -18.42 21.22 12.29
C ASP A 11 -17.05 21.81 12.62
N ASN A 12 -16.87 22.36 13.82
CA ASN A 12 -15.57 22.78 14.31
C ASN A 12 -14.72 21.62 14.86
N VAL A 13 -15.28 20.39 14.89
CA VAL A 13 -14.68 19.16 15.43
C VAL A 13 -14.43 19.22 16.93
N VAL A 14 -13.80 20.26 17.44
CA VAL A 14 -13.55 20.54 18.86
C VAL A 14 -14.28 21.82 19.30
N GLY A 15 -15.53 21.97 18.86
CA GLY A 15 -16.36 23.08 19.24
C GLY A 15 -17.13 22.84 20.56
N ASN A 16 -18.11 23.65 20.80
CA ASN A 16 -18.88 23.62 22.07
C ASN A 16 -19.65 22.29 22.26
N GLN A 17 -20.19 21.71 21.19
CA GLN A 17 -20.95 20.45 21.28
C GLN A 17 -20.00 19.28 21.59
N ALA A 18 -18.83 19.21 20.94
CA ALA A 18 -17.85 18.19 21.20
C ALA A 18 -17.33 18.28 22.66
N LYS A 19 -16.98 19.47 23.11
CA LYS A 19 -16.53 19.71 24.50
C LYS A 19 -17.59 19.34 25.53
N ALA A 20 -18.87 19.69 25.27
CA ALA A 20 -19.98 19.34 26.16
C ALA A 20 -20.21 17.81 26.20
N ALA A 21 -20.15 17.13 25.05
CA ALA A 21 -20.28 15.68 24.97
C ALA A 21 -19.17 14.97 25.76
N VAL A 22 -17.93 15.40 25.61
CA VAL A 22 -16.78 14.84 26.35
C VAL A 22 -16.87 15.13 27.84
N ALA A 23 -17.27 16.35 28.24
CA ALA A 23 -17.39 16.74 29.64
C ALA A 23 -18.46 15.95 30.42
N THR A 24 -19.41 15.33 29.73
CA THR A 24 -20.50 14.53 30.34
C THR A 24 -20.23 13.03 30.28
N MET A 25 -19.08 12.58 29.76
CA MET A 25 -18.73 11.16 29.67
C MET A 25 -18.54 10.54 31.08
N GLY A 26 -19.14 9.38 31.25
CA GLY A 26 -18.84 8.47 32.34
C GLY A 26 -17.90 7.34 31.92
N ASN A 27 -17.51 6.48 32.86
CA ASN A 27 -16.68 5.33 32.58
C ASN A 27 -17.35 4.38 31.57
N GLY A 28 -16.68 4.10 30.48
CA GLY A 28 -17.15 3.22 29.41
C GLY A 28 -17.94 3.92 28.30
N ASP A 29 -18.26 5.19 28.45
CA ASP A 29 -18.92 5.95 27.40
C ASP A 29 -18.02 6.16 26.17
N VAL A 30 -18.64 6.27 24.99
CA VAL A 30 -17.95 6.53 23.73
C VAL A 30 -18.55 7.76 23.05
N VAL A 31 -17.68 8.69 22.70
CA VAL A 31 -18.03 9.86 21.87
C VAL A 31 -17.30 9.76 20.53
N LEU A 32 -18.03 9.88 19.45
CA LEU A 32 -17.50 10.00 18.10
C LEU A 32 -17.48 11.47 17.71
N LEU A 33 -16.32 12.00 17.42
CA LEU A 33 -16.17 13.38 16.90
C LEU A 33 -16.56 13.46 15.43
N GLN A 34 -16.83 14.66 14.96
CA GLN A 34 -17.02 14.96 13.54
C GLN A 34 -15.72 14.72 12.77
N ASN A 35 -15.82 14.55 11.46
CA ASN A 35 -14.67 14.35 10.58
C ASN A 35 -13.62 15.45 10.78
N THR A 36 -12.41 15.07 11.22
CA THR A 36 -11.30 16.00 11.49
C THR A 36 -10.95 16.85 10.27
N ARG A 37 -11.16 16.34 9.05
CA ARG A 37 -10.87 17.05 7.80
C ARG A 37 -11.90 18.14 7.45
N PHE A 38 -12.93 18.35 8.24
CA PHE A 38 -13.75 19.57 8.14
C PHE A 38 -12.95 20.82 8.54
N ARG A 39 -11.89 20.62 9.35
CA ARG A 39 -10.92 21.66 9.68
C ARG A 39 -9.77 21.65 8.68
N LYS A 40 -9.51 22.80 8.06
CA LYS A 40 -8.39 22.96 7.09
C LYS A 40 -7.02 22.83 7.75
N GLU A 41 -6.96 23.04 9.05
CA GLU A 41 -5.77 22.89 9.89
C GLU A 41 -5.30 21.44 9.99
N GLU A 42 -6.24 20.48 9.93
CA GLU A 42 -5.95 19.04 10.09
C GLU A 42 -4.82 18.56 9.19
N THR A 43 -4.98 18.74 7.88
CA THR A 43 -4.00 18.23 6.89
C THR A 43 -2.71 19.05 6.81
N LYS A 44 -2.69 20.21 7.44
CA LYS A 44 -1.53 21.10 7.52
C LYS A 44 -0.75 20.95 8.82
N ASN A 45 -1.22 20.09 9.72
CA ASN A 45 -0.64 19.85 11.04
C ASN A 45 -0.44 21.14 11.84
N ILE A 46 -1.49 21.96 11.91
CA ILE A 46 -1.42 23.27 12.61
C ILE A 46 -1.56 23.06 14.11
N ASP A 47 -0.59 23.58 14.86
CA ASP A 47 -0.45 23.42 16.32
C ASP A 47 -1.73 23.75 17.11
N THR A 48 -2.40 24.83 16.77
CA THR A 48 -3.63 25.24 17.49
C THR A 48 -4.73 24.18 17.43
N PHE A 49 -4.93 23.52 16.30
CA PHE A 49 -5.92 22.45 16.19
C PHE A 49 -5.43 21.15 16.84
N SER A 50 -4.13 20.87 16.79
CA SER A 50 -3.52 19.75 17.51
C SER A 50 -3.70 19.88 19.03
N GLU A 51 -3.50 21.08 19.57
CA GLU A 51 -3.75 21.41 20.97
C GLU A 51 -5.24 21.30 21.34
N GLU A 52 -6.14 21.78 20.48
CA GLU A 52 -7.59 21.62 20.67
C GLU A 52 -7.97 20.14 20.75
N LEU A 53 -7.50 19.29 19.84
CA LEU A 53 -7.76 17.84 19.87
C LEU A 53 -7.22 17.21 21.15
N ALA A 54 -5.99 17.53 21.54
CA ALA A 54 -5.36 17.03 22.75
C ALA A 54 -6.12 17.43 24.02
N SER A 55 -6.79 18.61 24.03
CA SER A 55 -7.57 19.08 25.18
C SER A 55 -8.77 18.21 25.54
N LEU A 56 -9.13 17.27 24.68
CA LEU A 56 -10.27 16.36 24.89
C LEU A 56 -9.88 15.06 25.61
N ALA A 57 -8.58 14.77 25.79
CA ALA A 57 -8.13 13.47 26.27
C ALA A 57 -6.85 13.55 27.11
N ASP A 58 -6.68 12.62 28.05
CA ASP A 58 -5.49 12.48 28.88
C ASP A 58 -4.44 11.56 28.25
N ALA A 59 -4.86 10.68 27.34
CA ALA A 59 -4.02 9.76 26.61
C ALA A 59 -4.44 9.66 25.15
N TYR A 60 -3.51 9.34 24.28
CA TYR A 60 -3.73 9.22 22.83
C TYR A 60 -3.31 7.84 22.34
N VAL A 61 -4.17 7.23 21.54
CA VAL A 61 -3.88 5.96 20.85
C VAL A 61 -4.07 6.13 19.37
N ASP A 62 -3.00 5.97 18.57
CA ASP A 62 -3.11 5.89 17.12
C ASP A 62 -3.41 4.45 16.68
N ASP A 63 -4.57 4.23 16.10
CA ASP A 63 -4.97 2.93 15.53
C ASP A 63 -5.43 3.06 14.07
N ALA A 64 -4.90 4.07 13.37
CA ALA A 64 -5.31 4.48 12.03
C ALA A 64 -4.17 4.32 11.01
N PHE A 65 -3.71 3.08 10.75
CA PHE A 65 -2.58 2.80 9.87
C PHE A 65 -2.74 3.42 8.47
N GLY A 66 -3.95 3.44 7.91
CA GLY A 66 -4.21 4.03 6.60
C GLY A 66 -3.88 5.52 6.48
N SER A 67 -3.80 6.25 7.59
CA SER A 67 -3.47 7.68 7.65
C SER A 67 -2.12 7.99 8.29
N CYS A 68 -1.44 7.03 8.92
CA CYS A 68 -0.19 7.25 9.67
C CYS A 68 1.00 7.71 8.81
N HIS A 69 0.92 7.60 7.47
CA HIS A 69 1.90 8.13 6.53
C HIS A 69 1.78 9.65 6.32
N ARG A 70 0.80 10.29 6.95
CA ARG A 70 0.56 11.73 6.89
C ARG A 70 0.80 12.36 8.25
N ALA A 71 1.62 13.40 8.29
CA ALA A 71 1.77 14.24 9.49
C ALA A 71 0.57 15.21 9.59
N HIS A 72 -0.58 14.72 10.08
CA HIS A 72 -1.77 15.51 10.32
C HIS A 72 -1.91 15.84 11.81
N CYS A 73 -2.81 16.78 12.16
CA CYS A 73 -3.06 17.12 13.56
C CYS A 73 -3.48 15.88 14.37
N SER A 74 -4.41 15.08 13.83
CA SER A 74 -4.97 13.92 14.53
C SER A 74 -4.06 12.68 14.53
N THR A 75 -3.02 12.62 13.71
CA THR A 75 -2.09 11.46 13.62
C THR A 75 -0.72 11.76 14.21
N ALA A 76 -0.25 13.00 14.12
CA ALA A 76 1.08 13.36 14.58
C ALA A 76 1.06 14.58 15.52
N GLY A 77 0.40 15.68 15.15
CA GLY A 77 0.44 16.93 15.92
C GLY A 77 -0.08 16.80 17.35
N VAL A 78 -1.13 16.01 17.56
CA VAL A 78 -1.75 15.76 18.87
C VAL A 78 -0.75 15.21 19.90
N THR A 79 0.25 14.43 19.47
CA THR A 79 1.24 13.83 20.37
C THR A 79 2.18 14.84 21.00
N ASN A 80 2.27 16.06 20.45
CA ASN A 80 3.04 17.15 21.06
C ASN A 80 2.39 17.69 22.35
N TYR A 81 1.10 17.44 22.54
CA TYR A 81 0.29 18.03 23.60
C TYR A 81 -0.29 16.96 24.56
N VAL A 82 -0.20 15.67 24.21
CA VAL A 82 -0.61 14.55 25.08
C VAL A 82 0.64 13.79 25.51
N LYS A 83 0.81 13.59 26.82
CA LYS A 83 2.00 12.96 27.36
C LYS A 83 2.01 11.44 27.12
N ASP A 84 0.89 10.79 27.35
CA ASP A 84 0.79 9.33 27.26
C ASP A 84 0.29 8.94 25.85
N THR A 85 1.18 8.40 25.04
CA THR A 85 0.89 8.02 23.66
C THR A 85 1.21 6.56 23.40
N ALA A 86 0.37 5.88 22.60
CA ALA A 86 0.56 4.49 22.21
C ALA A 86 0.04 4.22 20.80
N VAL A 87 0.42 3.09 20.22
CA VAL A 87 -0.25 2.53 19.06
C VAL A 87 -1.35 1.58 19.49
N GLY A 88 -2.45 1.51 18.73
CA GLY A 88 -3.49 0.53 18.92
C GLY A 88 -3.16 -0.82 18.30
N TYR A 89 -4.02 -1.81 18.51
CA TYR A 89 -3.81 -3.21 18.08
C TYR A 89 -3.77 -3.37 16.55
N LEU A 90 -4.48 -2.53 15.79
CA LEU A 90 -4.40 -2.53 14.33
C LEU A 90 -3.01 -2.08 13.88
N MET A 91 -2.54 -0.95 14.42
CA MET A 91 -1.21 -0.42 14.15
C MET A 91 -0.11 -1.40 14.57
N GLU A 92 -0.21 -2.00 15.76
CA GLU A 92 0.72 -3.03 16.24
C GLU A 92 0.80 -4.20 15.26
N LYS A 93 -0.35 -4.67 14.79
CA LYS A 93 -0.44 -5.76 13.81
C LYS A 93 0.23 -5.40 12.48
N GLU A 94 -0.02 -4.21 11.97
CA GLU A 94 0.59 -3.72 10.72
C GLU A 94 2.12 -3.59 10.85
N ILE A 95 2.59 -2.98 11.94
CA ILE A 95 4.02 -2.85 12.24
C ILE A 95 4.67 -4.23 12.36
N LYS A 96 4.02 -5.18 13.05
CA LYS A 96 4.52 -6.54 13.21
C LYS A 96 4.64 -7.27 11.87
N TYR A 97 3.58 -7.29 11.06
CA TYR A 97 3.59 -8.06 9.82
C TYR A 97 4.39 -7.38 8.72
N LEU A 98 4.14 -6.11 8.40
CA LEU A 98 4.90 -5.40 7.37
C LEU A 98 6.34 -5.12 7.81
N GLY A 99 6.53 -4.67 9.05
CA GLY A 99 7.85 -4.36 9.59
C GLY A 99 8.77 -5.57 9.60
N ASN A 100 8.30 -6.70 10.13
CA ASN A 100 9.09 -7.93 10.15
C ASN A 100 9.33 -8.47 8.74
N ALA A 101 8.29 -8.46 7.88
CA ALA A 101 8.43 -8.95 6.52
C ALA A 101 9.48 -8.16 5.71
N VAL A 102 9.62 -6.85 5.95
CA VAL A 102 10.54 -5.99 5.19
C VAL A 102 11.92 -5.88 5.85
N ASN A 103 11.98 -5.88 7.20
CA ASN A 103 13.24 -5.64 7.92
C ASN A 103 13.94 -6.92 8.38
N ASN A 104 13.17 -7.96 8.72
CA ASN A 104 13.68 -9.25 9.24
C ASN A 104 12.96 -10.44 8.59
N PRO A 105 12.94 -10.57 7.24
CA PRO A 105 12.22 -11.65 6.57
C PRO A 105 12.85 -13.01 6.85
N GLU A 106 12.01 -14.06 6.97
CA GLU A 106 12.48 -15.42 6.78
C GLU A 106 12.73 -15.64 5.30
N ARG A 107 13.95 -16.11 4.95
CA ARG A 107 14.35 -16.32 3.55
C ARG A 107 14.07 -17.76 3.08
N PRO A 108 13.76 -17.96 1.77
CA PRO A 108 13.73 -16.95 0.71
C PRO A 108 12.57 -15.98 0.83
N PHE A 109 12.83 -14.70 0.54
CA PHE A 109 11.84 -13.61 0.56
C PHE A 109 11.48 -13.19 -0.85
N THR A 110 10.20 -13.31 -1.20
CA THR A 110 9.65 -12.87 -2.50
C THR A 110 8.72 -11.70 -2.32
N ALA A 111 8.92 -10.65 -3.11
CA ALA A 111 7.94 -9.58 -3.26
C ALA A 111 7.23 -9.69 -4.62
N ILE A 112 5.94 -9.41 -4.62
CA ILE A 112 5.10 -9.34 -5.82
C ILE A 112 4.56 -7.92 -5.93
N LEU A 113 4.84 -7.27 -7.03
CA LEU A 113 4.34 -5.94 -7.35
C LEU A 113 3.48 -6.01 -8.61
N GLY A 114 2.24 -5.57 -8.50
CA GLY A 114 1.31 -5.40 -9.62
C GLY A 114 0.74 -3.99 -9.65
N GLY A 115 0.24 -3.57 -10.78
CA GLY A 115 -0.38 -2.27 -10.96
C GLY A 115 -0.36 -1.83 -12.42
N ALA A 116 -1.05 -0.73 -12.73
CA ALA A 116 -1.14 -0.23 -14.09
C ALA A 116 0.15 0.47 -14.54
N LYS A 117 0.75 1.31 -13.67
CA LYS A 117 1.88 2.17 -14.04
C LYS A 117 3.10 1.91 -13.16
N VAL A 118 4.26 1.82 -13.81
CA VAL A 118 5.56 1.69 -13.12
C VAL A 118 5.90 2.95 -12.31
N ALA A 119 5.49 4.12 -12.80
CA ALA A 119 5.75 5.41 -12.16
C ALA A 119 5.26 5.49 -10.71
N ASP A 120 4.15 4.80 -10.39
CA ASP A 120 3.55 4.81 -9.06
C ASP A 120 4.34 4.00 -8.01
N LYS A 121 5.33 3.20 -8.46
CA LYS A 121 6.05 2.23 -7.62
C LYS A 121 7.57 2.28 -7.74
N LEU A 122 8.13 3.37 -8.28
CA LEU A 122 9.57 3.51 -8.51
C LEU A 122 10.40 3.25 -7.25
N ASN A 123 10.07 3.94 -6.16
CA ASN A 123 10.81 3.83 -4.90
C ASN A 123 10.60 2.46 -4.24
N VAL A 124 9.39 1.89 -4.37
CA VAL A 124 9.08 0.54 -3.86
C VAL A 124 9.95 -0.50 -4.56
N ILE A 125 10.04 -0.45 -5.90
CA ILE A 125 10.88 -1.38 -6.68
C ILE A 125 12.33 -1.26 -6.25
N SER A 126 12.88 -0.03 -6.23
CA SER A 126 14.27 0.21 -5.87
C SER A 126 14.61 -0.25 -4.45
N ASN A 127 13.72 0.00 -3.47
CA ASN A 127 13.93 -0.41 -2.08
C ASN A 127 13.82 -1.93 -1.91
N LEU A 128 12.83 -2.58 -2.55
CA LEU A 128 12.66 -4.02 -2.46
C LEU A 128 13.83 -4.79 -3.08
N LEU A 129 14.45 -4.29 -4.15
CA LEU A 129 15.66 -4.89 -4.74
C LEU A 129 16.85 -4.94 -3.77
N GLU A 130 16.87 -4.12 -2.71
CA GLU A 130 17.88 -4.21 -1.65
C GLU A 130 17.57 -5.30 -0.61
N LYS A 131 16.35 -5.85 -0.61
CA LYS A 131 15.85 -6.67 0.50
C LYS A 131 15.43 -8.08 0.12
N VAL A 132 14.92 -8.28 -1.10
CA VAL A 132 14.32 -9.55 -1.53
C VAL A 132 15.29 -10.48 -2.21
N ASP A 133 14.97 -11.78 -2.21
CA ASP A 133 15.67 -12.78 -3.03
C ASP A 133 15.02 -12.90 -4.43
N THR A 134 13.71 -12.64 -4.50
CA THR A 134 12.95 -12.65 -5.77
C THR A 134 11.98 -11.48 -5.81
N LEU A 135 11.94 -10.79 -6.94
CA LEU A 135 10.95 -9.74 -7.23
C LEU A 135 10.13 -10.14 -8.45
N ILE A 136 8.82 -10.26 -8.27
CA ILE A 136 7.86 -10.53 -9.35
C ILE A 136 7.19 -9.22 -9.74
N ILE A 137 7.23 -8.88 -11.01
CA ILE A 137 6.52 -7.71 -11.57
C ILE A 137 5.37 -8.23 -12.44
N GLY A 138 4.16 -7.83 -12.09
CA GLY A 138 2.93 -8.18 -12.80
C GLY A 138 2.07 -6.98 -13.15
N GLY A 139 0.89 -7.22 -13.71
CA GLY A 139 -0.04 -6.19 -14.14
C GLY A 139 0.48 -5.35 -15.32
N GLY A 140 -0.18 -4.24 -15.61
CA GLY A 140 0.16 -3.36 -16.73
C GLY A 140 1.60 -2.82 -16.68
N MET A 141 2.15 -2.63 -15.48
CA MET A 141 3.53 -2.16 -15.33
C MET A 141 4.58 -3.13 -15.89
N ALA A 142 4.27 -4.43 -15.99
CA ALA A 142 5.18 -5.41 -16.57
C ALA A 142 5.50 -5.14 -18.04
N TYR A 143 4.56 -4.57 -18.80
CA TYR A 143 4.77 -4.27 -20.23
C TYR A 143 5.81 -3.17 -20.45
N THR A 144 5.96 -2.23 -19.51
CA THR A 144 7.06 -1.25 -19.59
C THR A 144 8.43 -1.94 -19.42
N PHE A 145 8.55 -2.94 -18.56
CA PHE A 145 9.76 -3.77 -18.43
C PHE A 145 10.00 -4.63 -19.67
N LEU A 146 8.95 -5.23 -20.25
CA LEU A 146 9.05 -6.03 -21.47
C LEU A 146 9.49 -5.15 -22.67
N LYS A 147 8.96 -3.93 -22.78
CA LYS A 147 9.40 -2.95 -23.78
C LYS A 147 10.86 -2.54 -23.57
N ALA A 148 11.28 -2.39 -22.32
CA ALA A 148 12.68 -2.10 -21.97
C ALA A 148 13.64 -3.24 -22.36
N GLN A 149 13.15 -4.50 -22.41
CA GLN A 149 13.90 -5.66 -22.96
C GLN A 149 13.92 -5.68 -24.49
N GLY A 150 13.19 -4.77 -25.15
CA GLY A 150 13.15 -4.66 -26.61
C GLY A 150 12.01 -5.44 -27.27
N TYR A 151 11.04 -5.96 -26.51
CA TYR A 151 9.90 -6.66 -27.10
C TYR A 151 8.84 -5.68 -27.59
N GLU A 152 8.14 -6.08 -28.66
CA GLU A 152 6.94 -5.39 -29.11
C GLU A 152 5.76 -5.84 -28.26
N ILE A 153 5.00 -4.86 -27.74
CA ILE A 153 3.95 -5.09 -26.76
C ILE A 153 2.54 -4.79 -27.26
N GLY A 154 2.39 -4.59 -28.58
CA GLY A 154 1.12 -4.24 -29.23
C GLY A 154 0.52 -2.95 -28.68
N LYS A 155 -0.77 -2.98 -28.35
CA LYS A 155 -1.51 -1.88 -27.71
C LYS A 155 -1.38 -1.88 -26.17
N SER A 156 -0.59 -2.80 -25.57
CA SER A 156 -0.50 -2.94 -24.13
C SER A 156 -0.05 -1.65 -23.44
N LEU A 157 -0.48 -1.47 -22.20
CA LEU A 157 -0.16 -0.29 -21.40
C LEU A 157 1.36 -0.13 -21.23
N VAL A 158 1.88 1.06 -21.54
CA VAL A 158 3.31 1.36 -21.42
C VAL A 158 3.52 2.77 -20.88
N ASP A 159 4.60 2.96 -20.12
CA ASP A 159 5.12 4.27 -19.74
C ASP A 159 6.50 4.47 -20.39
N ASP A 160 6.50 5.06 -21.58
CA ASP A 160 7.72 5.28 -22.36
C ASP A 160 8.76 6.12 -21.61
N SER A 161 8.31 7.01 -20.72
CA SER A 161 9.21 7.85 -19.91
C SER A 161 9.99 7.06 -18.86
N LYS A 162 9.63 5.78 -18.61
CA LYS A 162 10.21 4.91 -17.60
C LYS A 162 10.99 3.71 -18.15
N ILE A 163 11.14 3.62 -19.46
CA ILE A 163 11.91 2.53 -20.09
C ILE A 163 13.34 2.49 -19.56
N ASP A 164 14.03 3.62 -19.48
CA ASP A 164 15.42 3.67 -18.99
C ASP A 164 15.50 3.31 -17.49
N TYR A 165 14.52 3.74 -16.68
CA TYR A 165 14.40 3.30 -15.30
C TYR A 165 14.23 1.78 -15.20
N CYS A 166 13.40 1.16 -16.03
CA CYS A 166 13.22 -0.29 -16.05
C CYS A 166 14.52 -1.02 -16.39
N LYS A 167 15.32 -0.51 -17.35
CA LYS A 167 16.64 -1.05 -17.68
C LYS A 167 17.60 -0.97 -16.47
N GLU A 168 17.61 0.17 -15.79
CA GLU A 168 18.40 0.39 -14.58
C GLU A 168 18.01 -0.62 -13.48
N MET A 169 16.71 -0.81 -13.23
CA MET A 169 16.22 -1.74 -12.20
C MET A 169 16.54 -3.21 -12.56
N MET A 170 16.48 -3.59 -13.83
CA MET A 170 16.91 -4.92 -14.28
C MET A 170 18.42 -5.13 -14.06
N ALA A 171 19.23 -4.12 -14.38
CA ALA A 171 20.68 -4.16 -14.11
C ALA A 171 20.98 -4.24 -12.61
N LYS A 172 20.28 -3.43 -11.79
CA LYS A 172 20.40 -3.46 -10.33
C LYS A 172 20.01 -4.82 -9.76
N ALA A 173 18.93 -5.42 -10.24
CA ALA A 173 18.53 -6.77 -9.81
C ALA A 173 19.64 -7.79 -10.09
N GLN A 174 20.25 -7.74 -11.28
CA GLN A 174 21.36 -8.61 -11.64
C GLN A 174 22.58 -8.39 -10.76
N GLU A 175 22.98 -7.14 -10.52
CA GLU A 175 24.11 -6.79 -9.66
C GLU A 175 23.91 -7.28 -8.22
N LYS A 176 22.68 -7.16 -7.70
CA LYS A 176 22.33 -7.61 -6.34
C LYS A 176 22.08 -9.11 -6.23
N GLY A 177 22.07 -9.84 -7.33
CA GLY A 177 21.73 -11.27 -7.35
C GLY A 177 20.26 -11.56 -7.07
N VAL A 178 19.38 -10.54 -7.23
CA VAL A 178 17.94 -10.68 -7.06
C VAL A 178 17.31 -11.27 -8.32
N LYS A 179 16.51 -12.31 -8.15
CA LYS A 179 15.77 -12.92 -9.25
C LYS A 179 14.56 -12.05 -9.63
N LEU A 180 14.72 -11.23 -10.67
CA LEU A 180 13.61 -10.46 -11.22
C LEU A 180 12.79 -11.30 -12.19
N LEU A 181 11.52 -11.56 -11.88
CA LEU A 181 10.61 -12.35 -12.71
C LEU A 181 9.60 -11.43 -13.39
N LEU A 182 9.56 -11.52 -14.69
CA LEU A 182 8.58 -10.89 -15.58
C LEU A 182 7.70 -11.97 -16.21
N PRO A 183 6.49 -11.64 -16.69
CA PRO A 183 5.68 -12.57 -17.47
C PRO A 183 6.46 -13.10 -18.68
N VAL A 184 6.24 -14.39 -19.02
CA VAL A 184 6.79 -15.05 -20.20
C VAL A 184 5.74 -15.28 -21.28
N ASP A 185 4.47 -15.25 -20.88
CA ASP A 185 3.28 -15.27 -21.75
C ASP A 185 2.22 -14.31 -21.23
N ALA A 186 1.30 -13.91 -22.09
CA ALA A 186 0.24 -12.97 -21.78
C ALA A 186 -1.10 -13.42 -22.36
N ALA A 187 -2.17 -13.15 -21.64
CA ALA A 187 -3.55 -13.19 -22.10
C ALA A 187 -3.87 -11.85 -22.77
N CYS A 188 -4.03 -11.89 -24.10
CA CYS A 188 -4.25 -10.71 -24.93
C CYS A 188 -5.66 -10.67 -25.47
N VAL A 189 -6.19 -9.44 -25.62
CA VAL A 189 -7.48 -9.15 -26.24
C VAL A 189 -7.28 -8.10 -27.35
N ALA A 190 -8.20 -8.06 -28.34
CA ALA A 190 -8.17 -7.04 -29.37
C ALA A 190 -8.59 -5.66 -28.83
N ASP A 191 -9.63 -5.65 -28.01
CA ASP A 191 -10.15 -4.47 -27.32
C ASP A 191 -10.50 -4.82 -25.89
N PHE A 192 -10.17 -3.91 -24.95
CA PHE A 192 -10.47 -4.10 -23.52
C PHE A 192 -11.98 -4.13 -23.32
N PRO A 193 -12.53 -5.15 -22.57
CA PRO A 193 -13.96 -5.29 -22.41
C PRO A 193 -14.57 -4.12 -21.62
N ASP A 194 -15.67 -3.58 -22.16
CA ASP A 194 -16.50 -2.58 -21.47
C ASP A 194 -17.97 -2.97 -21.65
N PRO A 195 -18.69 -3.36 -20.57
CA PRO A 195 -18.22 -3.46 -19.17
C PRO A 195 -17.16 -4.57 -18.97
N ILE A 196 -16.43 -4.50 -17.88
CA ILE A 196 -15.28 -5.37 -17.58
C ILE A 196 -15.58 -6.88 -17.60
N ASP A 197 -16.83 -7.27 -17.40
CA ASP A 197 -17.33 -8.64 -17.42
C ASP A 197 -17.95 -9.05 -18.77
N ALA A 198 -17.87 -8.16 -19.80
CA ALA A 198 -18.34 -8.52 -21.14
C ALA A 198 -17.52 -9.69 -21.71
N PRO A 199 -18.17 -10.63 -22.43
CA PRO A 199 -17.46 -11.71 -23.11
C PRO A 199 -16.44 -11.16 -24.12
N VAL A 200 -15.20 -11.63 -24.01
CA VAL A 200 -14.11 -11.24 -24.91
C VAL A 200 -13.32 -12.47 -25.33
N GLU A 201 -12.86 -12.47 -26.60
CA GLU A 201 -11.97 -13.50 -27.09
C GLU A 201 -10.54 -13.24 -26.55
N VAL A 202 -10.02 -14.18 -25.78
CA VAL A 202 -8.69 -14.13 -25.18
C VAL A 202 -7.72 -15.01 -25.96
N LYS A 203 -6.58 -14.45 -26.36
CA LYS A 203 -5.49 -15.19 -27.00
C LYS A 203 -4.28 -15.25 -26.09
N ILE A 204 -3.82 -16.45 -25.76
CA ILE A 204 -2.58 -16.63 -25.01
C ILE A 204 -1.40 -16.63 -25.98
N VAL A 205 -0.43 -15.75 -25.75
CA VAL A 205 0.75 -15.61 -26.60
C VAL A 205 2.02 -15.44 -25.75
N PRO A 206 3.20 -15.88 -26.23
CA PRO A 206 4.47 -15.51 -25.63
C PRO A 206 4.63 -13.98 -25.62
N VAL A 207 5.22 -13.41 -24.57
CA VAL A 207 5.44 -11.96 -24.47
C VAL A 207 6.37 -11.41 -25.57
N THR A 208 7.12 -12.29 -26.23
CA THR A 208 7.98 -11.98 -27.38
C THR A 208 7.22 -11.88 -28.70
N ALA A 209 5.91 -12.18 -28.71
CA ALA A 209 5.07 -12.25 -29.93
C ALA A 209 3.65 -11.69 -29.70
N ILE A 210 3.52 -10.63 -28.91
CA ILE A 210 2.25 -9.93 -28.73
C ILE A 210 1.86 -9.27 -30.04
N PRO A 211 0.66 -9.57 -30.60
CA PRO A 211 0.21 -8.97 -31.86
C PRO A 211 0.07 -7.45 -31.75
N ALA A 212 0.41 -6.74 -32.83
CA ALA A 212 0.38 -5.27 -32.86
C ALA A 212 -1.02 -4.66 -32.66
N ASP A 213 -2.07 -5.42 -32.95
CA ASP A 213 -3.47 -5.04 -32.84
C ASP A 213 -4.13 -5.52 -31.54
N MET A 214 -3.38 -6.16 -30.63
CA MET A 214 -3.87 -6.67 -29.35
C MET A 214 -3.16 -6.01 -28.18
N GLU A 215 -3.82 -6.04 -27.01
CA GLU A 215 -3.24 -5.63 -25.74
C GLU A 215 -3.22 -6.79 -24.75
N GLY A 216 -2.16 -6.87 -23.95
CA GLY A 216 -2.06 -7.81 -22.86
C GLY A 216 -2.78 -7.30 -21.61
N CYS A 217 -3.71 -8.12 -21.12
CA CYS A 217 -4.55 -7.79 -19.96
C CYS A 217 -4.15 -8.57 -18.71
N ASP A 218 -3.60 -9.78 -18.88
CA ASP A 218 -3.18 -10.62 -17.76
C ASP A 218 -2.02 -11.54 -18.18
N ILE A 219 -1.47 -12.27 -17.21
CA ILE A 219 -0.44 -13.28 -17.44
C ILE A 219 -1.05 -14.57 -18.00
N GLY A 220 -0.27 -15.28 -18.80
CA GLY A 220 -0.65 -16.59 -19.30
C GLY A 220 -0.28 -17.74 -18.33
N PRO A 221 -0.62 -18.99 -18.71
CA PRO A 221 -0.46 -20.18 -17.85
C PRO A 221 1.01 -20.49 -17.52
N GLU A 222 1.96 -20.20 -18.41
CA GLU A 222 3.38 -20.43 -18.14
C GLU A 222 3.91 -19.43 -17.10
N SER A 223 3.50 -18.18 -17.21
CA SER A 223 3.80 -17.14 -16.19
C SER A 223 3.17 -17.48 -14.84
N MET A 224 1.91 -17.96 -14.83
CA MET A 224 1.25 -18.42 -13.60
C MET A 224 2.06 -19.53 -12.92
N LYS A 225 2.56 -20.51 -13.67
CA LYS A 225 3.37 -21.60 -13.16
C LYS A 225 4.71 -21.07 -12.62
N LEU A 226 5.40 -20.23 -13.39
CA LEU A 226 6.68 -19.60 -13.00
C LEU A 226 6.55 -18.84 -11.67
N PHE A 227 5.53 -18.02 -11.53
CA PHE A 227 5.29 -17.22 -10.33
C PHE A 227 4.85 -18.08 -9.14
N ALA A 228 3.96 -19.07 -9.38
CA ALA A 228 3.55 -20.01 -8.34
C ALA A 228 4.74 -20.82 -7.78
N ASP A 229 5.67 -21.25 -8.63
CA ASP A 229 6.85 -21.99 -8.19
C ASP A 229 7.78 -21.11 -7.35
N ALA A 230 7.96 -19.84 -7.71
CA ALA A 230 8.71 -18.87 -6.91
C ALA A 230 8.06 -18.63 -5.54
N VAL A 231 6.74 -18.44 -5.50
CA VAL A 231 5.97 -18.24 -4.26
C VAL A 231 6.05 -19.47 -3.35
N LYS A 232 5.87 -20.68 -3.90
CA LYS A 232 5.97 -21.94 -3.15
C LYS A 232 7.36 -22.17 -2.53
N ALA A 233 8.41 -21.68 -3.16
CA ALA A 233 9.78 -21.78 -2.67
C ALA A 233 10.09 -20.77 -1.55
N SER A 234 9.22 -19.79 -1.33
CA SER A 234 9.43 -18.68 -0.39
C SER A 234 8.94 -19.00 1.01
N LYS A 235 9.59 -18.42 2.02
CA LYS A 235 9.11 -18.42 3.41
C LYS A 235 8.41 -17.11 3.77
N THR A 236 8.83 -16.00 3.19
CA THR A 236 8.17 -14.70 3.30
C THR A 236 7.69 -14.25 1.93
N VAL A 237 6.44 -13.81 1.85
CA VAL A 237 5.87 -13.21 0.64
C VAL A 237 5.18 -11.89 1.00
N VAL A 238 5.56 -10.82 0.33
CA VAL A 238 4.84 -9.53 0.37
C VAL A 238 4.22 -9.30 -0.99
N TRP A 239 2.92 -9.04 -1.03
CA TRP A 239 2.18 -8.83 -2.27
C TRP A 239 1.48 -7.48 -2.25
N ASN A 240 1.82 -6.63 -3.20
CA ASN A 240 1.15 -5.36 -3.44
C ASN A 240 0.56 -5.32 -4.86
N GLY A 241 -0.76 -5.38 -4.94
CA GLY A 241 -1.53 -5.42 -6.19
C GLY A 241 -2.87 -6.14 -6.01
N PRO A 242 -3.75 -6.11 -7.01
CA PRO A 242 -5.00 -6.86 -6.98
C PRO A 242 -4.74 -8.36 -6.81
N MET A 243 -5.52 -9.03 -5.95
CA MET A 243 -5.48 -10.48 -5.76
C MET A 243 -6.88 -11.00 -5.40
N GLY A 244 -7.23 -12.17 -5.93
CA GLY A 244 -8.51 -12.82 -5.65
C GLY A 244 -8.50 -13.81 -4.48
N VAL A 245 -7.45 -13.84 -3.65
CA VAL A 245 -7.20 -14.87 -2.63
C VAL A 245 -6.89 -14.30 -1.26
N GLY A 246 -7.51 -13.16 -0.92
CA GLY A 246 -7.27 -12.46 0.33
C GLY A 246 -7.52 -13.31 1.58
N ASP A 247 -8.53 -14.19 1.55
CA ASP A 247 -8.87 -15.14 2.61
C ASP A 247 -7.78 -16.17 2.92
N LYS A 248 -6.81 -16.35 2.02
CA LYS A 248 -5.67 -17.26 2.17
C LYS A 248 -4.40 -16.58 2.67
N MET A 249 -4.43 -15.26 2.84
CA MET A 249 -3.27 -14.48 3.28
C MET A 249 -3.19 -14.43 4.80
N THR A 250 -1.98 -14.48 5.35
CA THR A 250 -1.75 -14.37 6.81
C THR A 250 -2.17 -13.00 7.34
N HIS A 251 -1.94 -11.95 6.54
CA HIS A 251 -2.30 -10.58 6.87
C HIS A 251 -2.62 -9.80 5.59
N ILE A 252 -3.71 -9.04 5.62
CA ILE A 252 -4.06 -8.06 4.60
C ILE A 252 -3.98 -6.69 5.25
N SER A 253 -3.03 -5.87 4.76
CA SER A 253 -2.87 -4.52 5.28
C SER A 253 -4.06 -3.63 4.91
N THR A 254 -4.48 -2.83 5.87
CA THR A 254 -5.51 -1.80 5.70
C THR A 254 -4.94 -0.48 5.19
N GLY A 255 -3.60 -0.40 5.04
CA GLY A 255 -2.87 0.85 4.92
C GLY A 255 -2.87 1.53 3.56
N GLY A 256 -3.16 0.84 2.47
CA GLY A 256 -3.11 1.41 1.13
C GLY A 256 -1.82 2.20 0.86
N GLY A 257 -1.90 3.55 0.87
CA GLY A 257 -0.74 4.43 0.70
C GLY A 257 0.31 4.30 1.80
N ALA A 258 -0.10 4.10 3.05
CA ALA A 258 0.83 3.89 4.17
C ALA A 258 1.68 2.62 3.96
N SER A 259 1.07 1.52 3.49
CA SER A 259 1.79 0.29 3.19
C SER A 259 2.82 0.49 2.07
N LEU A 260 2.46 1.25 1.03
CA LEU A 260 3.39 1.58 -0.07
C LEU A 260 4.57 2.40 0.43
N GLU A 261 4.33 3.46 1.19
CA GLU A 261 5.39 4.29 1.74
C GLU A 261 6.28 3.52 2.72
N TYR A 262 5.71 2.59 3.47
CA TYR A 262 6.49 1.68 4.33
C TYR A 262 7.39 0.73 3.51
N LEU A 263 6.86 0.18 2.41
CA LEU A 263 7.66 -0.63 1.47
C LEU A 263 8.73 0.19 0.72
N GLU A 264 8.51 1.50 0.56
CA GLU A 264 9.54 2.44 0.08
C GLU A 264 10.65 2.69 1.10
N GLY A 265 10.52 2.19 2.33
CA GLY A 265 11.48 2.40 3.42
C GLY A 265 11.36 3.78 4.08
N LYS A 266 10.25 4.48 3.89
CA LYS A 266 9.98 5.75 4.55
C LYS A 266 9.58 5.53 6.00
N GLU A 267 10.02 6.45 6.85
CA GLU A 267 9.49 6.58 8.19
C GLU A 267 8.07 7.15 8.13
N LEU A 268 7.13 6.49 8.82
CA LEU A 268 5.75 6.92 8.84
C LEU A 268 5.51 7.88 10.02
N PRO A 269 5.11 9.14 9.78
CA PRO A 269 4.99 10.16 10.83
C PRO A 269 4.14 9.74 12.02
N GLY A 270 2.98 9.08 11.79
CA GLY A 270 2.09 8.63 12.86
C GLY A 270 2.67 7.52 13.74
N ILE A 271 3.71 6.80 13.26
CA ILE A 271 4.46 5.82 14.05
C ILE A 271 5.64 6.50 14.76
N ALA A 272 6.37 7.33 14.03
CA ALA A 272 7.60 7.95 14.52
C ALA A 272 7.40 8.84 15.75
N VAL A 273 6.22 9.46 15.88
CA VAL A 273 5.89 10.34 17.01
C VAL A 273 5.41 9.62 18.25
N ILE A 274 5.12 8.31 18.16
CA ILE A 274 4.72 7.52 19.32
C ILE A 274 5.97 7.14 20.11
N GLN A 275 5.96 7.43 21.40
CA GLN A 275 7.06 7.09 22.29
C GLN A 275 7.11 5.57 22.47
N ASN A 276 8.28 4.99 22.21
CA ASN A 276 8.54 3.62 22.61
C ASN A 276 8.59 3.59 24.15
N ALA A 277 7.66 2.83 24.74
CA ALA A 277 7.66 2.59 26.17
C ALA A 277 8.81 1.64 26.56
#